data_b26d4ea4a08263f18906e9ba8848d92d
#
_entry.id   b26d4ea4a08263f18906e9ba8848d92d
#
_cell.length_a   1.000
_cell.length_b   1.000
_cell.length_c   1.000
_cell.angle_alpha   90.00
_cell.angle_beta   90.00
_cell.angle_gamma   90.00
#
_symmetry.space_group_name_H-M   'P 1'
#
loop_
_entity.id
_entity.type
_entity.pdbx_description
1 polymer ?
#
loop_
_entity_poly.entity_id
_entity_poly.type
_entity_poly.pdbx_seq_one_letter_code
_entity_poly.pdbx_strand_id
1 'polypeptide(L)'
;FSSYRTKIQVDDHYAIRKFGNSAFIKIFINGIDTQKKREELQGLIGYLPQEFGTYENLTSWEFLEYQALLKGIYNPKTRSKRITEVLEAVHMYENKDKKIGGFSGGMKQRIGIAQTLLNLPRILVVDEPTAGLDPRERIRFRNLLVELSRNRIVIFSTHIIEDIASSCNQVGVINKGSLKYHGTPSEMVEIAKDVTWTFEIPAREFVKLPSDLLLVHHIRNGENIKVRCLSETQPVPNAVHTSPLLEDSYLWLLRNVKLANHENIITQ
;
A
#
# COMPACT_ATOMS: atom_id res chain seq x y z
N PHE A 1 5.09 27.24 -18.70
CA PHE A 1 4.31 26.83 -17.49
C PHE A 1 3.42 25.68 -17.92
N SER A 2 3.93 24.44 -17.79
CA SER A 2 3.18 23.21 -18.06
C SER A 2 2.61 22.72 -16.74
N SER A 3 1.29 22.81 -16.58
CA SER A 3 0.57 22.28 -15.44
C SER A 3 0.44 20.77 -15.60
N TYR A 4 1.24 19.99 -14.88
CA TYR A 4 1.06 18.53 -14.80
C TYR A 4 -0.19 18.24 -13.95
N ARG A 5 -1.25 17.82 -14.62
CA ARG A 5 -2.46 17.28 -13.99
C ARG A 5 -2.27 15.78 -13.84
N THR A 6 -1.97 15.30 -12.64
CA THR A 6 -2.02 13.88 -12.35
C THR A 6 -3.43 13.53 -11.87
N LYS A 7 -4.16 12.76 -12.67
CA LYS A 7 -5.48 12.25 -12.34
C LYS A 7 -5.31 10.81 -11.89
N ILE A 8 -5.51 10.52 -10.61
CA ILE A 8 -5.70 9.16 -10.12
C ILE A 8 -7.20 8.92 -10.17
N GLN A 9 -7.65 8.09 -11.10
CA GLN A 9 -9.06 7.74 -11.25
C GLN A 9 -9.25 6.37 -10.62
N VAL A 10 -9.97 6.33 -9.51
CA VAL A 10 -10.43 5.11 -8.87
C VAL A 10 -11.93 5.08 -9.16
N ASP A 11 -12.35 4.30 -10.14
CA ASP A 11 -13.68 4.28 -10.74
C ASP A 11 -14.22 5.64 -11.22
N ASP A 12 -15.23 5.65 -12.09
CA ASP A 12 -15.76 6.85 -12.75
C ASP A 12 -16.27 7.96 -11.80
N HIS A 13 -16.32 7.70 -10.49
CA HIS A 13 -16.92 8.58 -9.49
C HIS A 13 -15.92 9.25 -8.54
N TYR A 14 -14.64 8.81 -8.51
CA TYR A 14 -13.65 9.33 -7.57
C TYR A 14 -12.36 9.73 -8.28
N ALA A 15 -11.89 10.94 -8.06
CA ALA A 15 -10.65 11.44 -8.65
C ALA A 15 -9.80 12.18 -7.61
N ILE A 16 -8.53 11.77 -7.47
CA ILE A 16 -7.51 12.53 -6.74
C ILE A 16 -6.71 13.31 -7.77
N ARG A 17 -6.68 14.65 -7.66
CA ARG A 17 -5.96 15.53 -8.58
C ARG A 17 -4.91 16.33 -7.85
N LYS A 18 -3.68 16.31 -8.36
CA LYS A 18 -2.60 17.20 -7.92
C LYS A 18 -2.55 18.42 -8.85
N PHE A 19 -2.55 19.61 -8.30
CA PHE A 19 -2.39 20.86 -9.06
C PHE A 19 -1.09 21.57 -8.66
N GLY A 20 -0.15 21.67 -9.61
CA GLY A 20 1.04 22.52 -9.51
C GLY A 20 2.09 22.13 -8.46
N ASN A 21 3.14 22.94 -8.38
CA ASN A 21 4.27 22.81 -7.43
C ASN A 21 3.97 23.36 -6.02
N SER A 22 2.73 23.72 -5.70
CA SER A 22 2.36 24.18 -4.37
C SER A 22 2.06 23.00 -3.45
N ALA A 23 2.40 23.13 -2.17
CA ALA A 23 2.24 22.13 -1.11
C ALA A 23 0.76 21.74 -0.81
N PHE A 24 -0.18 22.12 -1.64
CA PHE A 24 -1.61 21.84 -1.46
C PHE A 24 -2.07 20.75 -2.41
N ILE A 25 -2.30 19.56 -1.87
CA ILE A 25 -3.00 18.47 -2.57
C ILE A 25 -4.49 18.77 -2.48
N LYS A 26 -5.16 18.94 -3.62
CA LYS A 26 -6.63 18.98 -3.67
C LYS A 26 -7.14 17.59 -4.00
N ILE A 27 -7.94 17.05 -3.10
CA ILE A 27 -8.59 15.77 -3.26
C ILE A 27 -10.07 16.04 -3.54
N PHE A 28 -10.61 15.40 -4.58
CA PHE A 28 -12.03 15.47 -4.92
C PHE A 28 -12.64 14.08 -4.76
N ILE A 29 -13.76 14.01 -4.08
CA ILE A 29 -14.57 12.80 -3.92
C ILE A 29 -15.96 13.12 -4.47
N ASN A 30 -16.42 12.40 -5.50
CA ASN A 30 -17.66 12.72 -6.22
C ASN A 30 -17.73 14.19 -6.71
N GLY A 31 -16.60 14.75 -7.15
CA GLY A 31 -16.56 16.16 -7.57
C GLY A 31 -16.54 17.18 -6.42
N ILE A 32 -16.62 16.73 -5.16
CA ILE A 32 -16.61 17.55 -3.97
C ILE A 32 -15.17 17.80 -3.52
N ASP A 33 -14.75 19.05 -3.42
CA ASP A 33 -13.45 19.42 -2.87
C ASP A 33 -13.41 19.10 -1.37
N THR A 34 -12.47 18.22 -0.97
CA THR A 34 -12.37 17.75 0.42
C THR A 34 -12.01 18.86 1.42
N GLN A 35 -11.42 19.95 0.96
CA GLN A 35 -11.08 21.09 1.82
C GLN A 35 -12.29 21.98 2.09
N LYS A 36 -13.24 22.05 1.15
CA LYS A 36 -14.39 22.94 1.25
C LYS A 36 -15.58 22.33 1.98
N LYS A 37 -15.73 21.00 1.94
CA LYS A 37 -16.87 20.28 2.51
C LYS A 37 -16.41 19.13 3.42
N ARG A 38 -15.57 19.46 4.38
CA ARG A 38 -14.93 18.49 5.27
C ARG A 38 -15.94 17.65 6.06
N GLU A 39 -17.00 18.26 6.55
CA GLU A 39 -18.02 17.58 7.37
C GLU A 39 -18.81 16.55 6.56
N GLU A 40 -19.22 16.88 5.31
CA GLU A 40 -19.92 15.93 4.43
C GLU A 40 -19.05 14.72 4.10
N LEU A 41 -17.74 14.89 4.05
CA LEU A 41 -16.78 13.85 3.65
C LEU A 41 -16.29 12.99 4.81
N GLN A 42 -16.33 13.52 6.05
CA GLN A 42 -15.91 12.76 7.23
C GLN A 42 -16.73 11.48 7.43
N GLY A 43 -18.02 11.47 7.05
CA GLY A 43 -18.86 10.28 7.09
C GLY A 43 -18.55 9.25 5.98
N LEU A 44 -17.90 9.69 4.89
CA LEU A 44 -17.61 8.82 3.74
C LEU A 44 -16.24 8.14 3.82
N ILE A 45 -15.33 8.66 4.63
CA ILE A 45 -13.94 8.18 4.72
C ILE A 45 -13.71 7.55 6.09
N GLY A 46 -13.21 6.32 6.10
CA GLY A 46 -12.59 5.68 7.25
C GLY A 46 -11.07 5.73 7.08
N TYR A 47 -10.35 6.21 8.08
CA TYR A 47 -8.89 6.25 8.06
C TYR A 47 -8.32 5.47 9.24
N LEU A 48 -7.40 4.55 8.93
CA LEU A 48 -6.59 3.84 9.90
C LEU A 48 -5.13 4.24 9.72
N PRO A 49 -4.52 4.99 10.65
CA PRO A 49 -3.09 5.28 10.63
C PRO A 49 -2.27 4.03 10.95
N GLN A 50 -0.99 4.05 10.62
CA GLN A 50 -0.04 2.98 10.90
C GLN A 50 0.00 2.64 12.40
N GLU A 51 0.06 3.67 13.24
CA GLU A 51 -0.08 3.54 14.70
C GLU A 51 -1.39 4.17 15.14
N PHE A 52 -2.25 3.38 15.74
CA PHE A 52 -3.48 3.88 16.36
C PHE A 52 -3.52 3.50 17.83
N GLY A 53 -3.92 4.45 18.66
CA GLY A 53 -4.03 4.25 20.10
C GLY A 53 -5.15 3.27 20.42
N THR A 54 -4.83 2.22 21.16
CA THR A 54 -5.81 1.34 21.77
C THR A 54 -5.77 1.45 23.28
N TYR A 55 -6.94 1.36 23.90
CA TYR A 55 -7.04 1.30 25.36
C TYR A 55 -6.89 -0.18 25.77
N GLU A 56 -5.69 -0.58 26.18
CA GLU A 56 -5.32 -1.98 26.44
C GLU A 56 -6.18 -2.65 27.52
N ASN A 57 -6.72 -1.89 28.46
CA ASN A 57 -7.57 -2.36 29.55
C ASN A 57 -9.03 -2.61 29.14
N LEU A 58 -9.47 -2.08 27.99
CA LEU A 58 -10.81 -2.27 27.47
C LEU A 58 -10.93 -3.56 26.69
N THR A 59 -12.11 -4.17 26.72
CA THR A 59 -12.49 -5.22 25.78
C THR A 59 -12.73 -4.63 24.38
N SER A 60 -12.75 -5.49 23.35
CA SER A 60 -13.08 -5.06 21.98
C SER A 60 -14.44 -4.38 21.92
N TRP A 61 -15.42 -4.93 22.65
CA TRP A 61 -16.76 -4.36 22.71
C TRP A 61 -16.78 -2.97 23.34
N GLU A 62 -16.20 -2.83 24.55
CA GLU A 62 -16.13 -1.55 25.27
C GLU A 62 -15.41 -0.47 24.45
N PHE A 63 -14.30 -0.83 23.81
CA PHE A 63 -13.56 0.08 22.94
C PHE A 63 -14.44 0.56 21.77
N LEU A 64 -15.08 -0.37 21.05
CA LEU A 64 -15.94 -0.01 19.92
C LEU A 64 -17.21 0.74 20.37
N GLU A 65 -17.75 0.46 21.55
CA GLU A 65 -18.85 1.22 22.12
C GLU A 65 -18.45 2.68 22.40
N TYR A 66 -17.27 2.89 22.99
CA TYR A 66 -16.72 4.23 23.19
C TYR A 66 -16.51 4.96 21.86
N GLN A 67 -15.91 4.29 20.87
CA GLN A 67 -15.70 4.86 19.54
C GLN A 67 -17.01 5.18 18.81
N ALA A 68 -18.02 4.35 18.96
CA ALA A 68 -19.33 4.56 18.36
C ALA A 68 -20.04 5.80 18.95
N LEU A 69 -19.93 6.02 20.26
CA LEU A 69 -20.44 7.22 20.92
C LEU A 69 -19.74 8.49 20.41
N LEU A 70 -18.40 8.47 20.28
CA LEU A 70 -17.63 9.59 19.70
C LEU A 70 -18.03 9.89 18.25
N LYS A 71 -18.50 8.88 17.52
CA LYS A 71 -18.97 9.01 16.12
C LYS A 71 -20.47 9.37 16.03
N GLY A 72 -21.15 9.68 17.15
CA GLY A 72 -22.53 10.13 17.19
C GLY A 72 -23.57 9.00 17.13
N ILE A 73 -23.18 7.73 17.34
CA ILE A 73 -24.13 6.59 17.38
C ILE A 73 -24.71 6.47 18.80
N TYR A 74 -25.60 7.37 19.17
CA TYR A 74 -26.14 7.44 20.54
C TYR A 74 -27.22 6.41 20.85
N ASN A 75 -28.00 5.99 19.86
CA ASN A 75 -29.06 5.00 20.10
C ASN A 75 -28.45 3.61 20.46
N PRO A 76 -28.77 3.06 21.64
CA PRO A 76 -28.13 1.83 22.13
C PRO A 76 -28.37 0.61 21.22
N LYS A 77 -29.59 0.47 20.67
CA LYS A 77 -29.93 -0.65 19.77
C LYS A 77 -29.14 -0.57 18.46
N THR A 78 -29.08 0.61 17.85
CA THR A 78 -28.31 0.86 16.62
C THR A 78 -26.83 0.65 16.87
N ARG A 79 -26.31 1.13 18.01
CA ARG A 79 -24.90 1.00 18.40
C ARG A 79 -24.51 -0.46 18.58
N SER A 80 -25.26 -1.23 19.38
CA SER A 80 -25.01 -2.65 19.61
C SER A 80 -25.02 -3.44 18.30
N LYS A 81 -26.05 -3.21 17.44
CA LYS A 81 -26.12 -3.84 16.12
C LYS A 81 -24.89 -3.50 15.28
N ARG A 82 -24.48 -2.23 15.23
CA ARG A 82 -23.32 -1.78 14.45
C ARG A 82 -22.02 -2.39 14.95
N ILE A 83 -21.82 -2.48 16.27
CA ILE A 83 -20.62 -3.10 16.86
C ILE A 83 -20.55 -4.58 16.49
N THR A 84 -21.67 -5.30 16.54
CA THR A 84 -21.75 -6.69 16.09
C THR A 84 -21.34 -6.80 14.62
N GLU A 85 -21.96 -6.04 13.73
CA GLU A 85 -21.69 -6.05 12.28
C GLU A 85 -20.20 -5.79 11.96
N VAL A 86 -19.57 -4.82 12.61
CA VAL A 86 -18.16 -4.52 12.34
C VAL A 86 -17.20 -5.55 12.93
N LEU A 87 -17.52 -6.14 14.09
CA LEU A 87 -16.73 -7.24 14.67
C LEU A 87 -16.81 -8.51 13.81
N GLU A 88 -17.98 -8.83 13.27
CA GLU A 88 -18.16 -9.92 12.31
C GLU A 88 -17.37 -9.66 11.03
N ALA A 89 -17.49 -8.45 10.46
CA ALA A 89 -16.79 -8.07 9.23
C ALA A 89 -15.26 -8.15 9.32
N VAL A 90 -14.68 -8.04 10.51
CA VAL A 90 -13.22 -8.19 10.72
C VAL A 90 -12.85 -9.52 11.37
N HIS A 91 -13.78 -10.47 11.49
CA HIS A 91 -13.60 -11.79 12.12
C HIS A 91 -13.10 -11.74 13.57
N MET A 92 -13.63 -10.80 14.36
CA MET A 92 -13.25 -10.58 15.76
C MET A 92 -14.40 -10.75 16.76
N TYR A 93 -15.59 -11.14 16.30
CA TYR A 93 -16.77 -11.26 17.17
C TYR A 93 -16.55 -12.20 18.35
N GLU A 94 -15.92 -13.35 18.15
CA GLU A 94 -15.58 -14.33 19.19
C GLU A 94 -14.58 -13.79 20.24
N ASN A 95 -13.95 -12.66 19.95
CA ASN A 95 -13.01 -12.02 20.86
C ASN A 95 -13.55 -10.71 21.47
N LYS A 96 -14.85 -10.45 21.34
CA LYS A 96 -15.50 -9.18 21.74
C LYS A 96 -15.30 -8.85 23.23
N ASP A 97 -15.30 -9.86 24.08
CA ASP A 97 -15.19 -9.73 25.54
C ASP A 97 -13.74 -9.85 26.06
N LYS A 98 -12.77 -10.02 25.16
CA LYS A 98 -11.34 -10.09 25.53
C LYS A 98 -10.71 -8.72 25.50
N LYS A 99 -9.82 -8.44 26.45
CA LYS A 99 -9.06 -7.19 26.55
C LYS A 99 -8.07 -7.05 25.38
N ILE A 100 -8.02 -5.85 24.80
CA ILE A 100 -7.18 -5.53 23.63
C ILE A 100 -5.68 -5.68 23.97
N GLY A 101 -5.26 -5.45 25.22
CA GLY A 101 -3.88 -5.59 25.66
C GLY A 101 -3.29 -6.98 25.41
N GLY A 102 -4.13 -8.05 25.43
CA GLY A 102 -3.72 -9.43 25.15
C GLY A 102 -3.74 -9.82 23.66
N PHE A 103 -4.02 -8.90 22.74
CA PHE A 103 -4.14 -9.20 21.31
C PHE A 103 -2.79 -9.20 20.59
N SER A 104 -2.67 -10.08 19.59
CA SER A 104 -1.58 -10.00 18.61
C SER A 104 -1.67 -8.69 17.79
N GLY A 105 -0.58 -8.32 17.13
CA GLY A 105 -0.57 -7.15 16.24
C GLY A 105 -1.68 -7.20 15.18
N GLY A 106 -1.88 -8.36 14.54
CA GLY A 106 -2.96 -8.56 13.56
C GLY A 106 -4.36 -8.44 14.15
N MET A 107 -4.58 -8.90 15.38
CA MET A 107 -5.86 -8.69 16.07
C MET A 107 -6.08 -7.21 16.41
N LYS A 108 -5.05 -6.49 16.88
CA LYS A 108 -5.14 -5.05 17.12
C LYS A 108 -5.47 -4.30 15.83
N GLN A 109 -4.81 -4.62 14.72
CA GLN A 109 -5.10 -4.02 13.40
C GLN A 109 -6.55 -4.27 12.95
N ARG A 110 -7.10 -5.47 13.16
CA ARG A 110 -8.50 -5.78 12.85
C ARG A 110 -9.48 -4.94 13.68
N ILE A 111 -9.21 -4.72 14.97
CA ILE A 111 -10.01 -3.82 15.80
C ILE A 111 -9.87 -2.37 15.32
N GLY A 112 -8.67 -1.96 14.86
CA GLY A 112 -8.47 -0.68 14.20
C GLY A 112 -9.34 -0.51 12.95
N ILE A 113 -9.45 -1.53 12.10
CA ILE A 113 -10.39 -1.50 10.97
C ILE A 113 -11.84 -1.44 11.48
N ALA A 114 -12.23 -2.26 12.46
CA ALA A 114 -13.60 -2.27 12.99
C ALA A 114 -14.06 -0.88 13.44
N GLN A 115 -13.21 -0.12 14.15
CA GLN A 115 -13.54 1.25 14.55
C GLN A 115 -13.74 2.19 13.36
N THR A 116 -13.00 2.01 12.25
CA THR A 116 -13.19 2.85 11.06
C THR A 116 -14.50 2.53 10.35
N LEU A 117 -14.95 1.27 10.43
CA LEU A 117 -16.18 0.80 9.78
C LEU A 117 -17.47 1.22 10.49
N LEU A 118 -17.43 1.72 11.71
CA LEU A 118 -18.61 2.12 12.49
C LEU A 118 -19.54 3.09 11.75
N ASN A 119 -18.99 4.01 10.96
CA ASN A 119 -19.76 4.98 10.17
C ASN A 119 -20.09 4.51 8.75
N LEU A 120 -19.87 3.22 8.43
CA LEU A 120 -20.06 2.64 7.09
C LEU A 120 -19.39 3.46 5.98
N PRO A 121 -18.11 3.73 6.07
CA PRO A 121 -17.42 4.54 5.08
C PRO A 121 -17.49 3.87 3.69
N ARG A 122 -17.59 4.69 2.65
CA ARG A 122 -17.46 4.22 1.26
C ARG A 122 -16.02 4.10 0.82
N ILE A 123 -15.12 4.84 1.47
CA ILE A 123 -13.68 4.83 1.21
C ILE A 123 -12.98 4.47 2.52
N LEU A 124 -12.16 3.44 2.48
CA LEU A 124 -11.29 3.04 3.58
C LEU A 124 -9.84 3.33 3.19
N VAL A 125 -9.17 4.19 3.94
CA VAL A 125 -7.76 4.51 3.77
C VAL A 125 -6.98 3.88 4.92
N VAL A 126 -5.96 3.09 4.62
CA VAL A 126 -5.18 2.34 5.61
C VAL A 126 -3.70 2.56 5.36
N ASP A 127 -2.99 3.01 6.38
CA ASP A 127 -1.58 3.34 6.27
C ASP A 127 -0.72 2.19 6.81
N GLU A 128 0.14 1.61 5.94
CA GLU A 128 1.07 0.51 6.27
C GLU A 128 0.44 -0.65 7.06
N PRO A 129 -0.73 -1.20 6.64
CA PRO A 129 -1.55 -2.08 7.49
C PRO A 129 -0.91 -3.41 7.86
N THR A 130 0.10 -3.84 7.13
CA THR A 130 0.76 -5.14 7.30
C THR A 130 2.15 -5.02 7.95
N ALA A 131 2.59 -3.79 8.25
CA ALA A 131 3.87 -3.55 8.89
C ALA A 131 3.93 -4.22 10.28
N GLY A 132 5.02 -4.94 10.55
CA GLY A 132 5.22 -5.62 11.83
C GLY A 132 4.36 -6.88 12.05
N LEU A 133 3.55 -7.30 11.09
CA LEU A 133 2.81 -8.55 11.17
C LEU A 133 3.68 -9.74 10.73
N ASP A 134 3.45 -10.89 11.38
CA ASP A 134 4.03 -12.14 10.91
C ASP A 134 3.44 -12.54 9.53
N PRO A 135 4.10 -13.44 8.76
CA PRO A 135 3.65 -13.78 7.40
C PRO A 135 2.22 -14.33 7.33
N ARG A 136 1.76 -15.08 8.34
CA ARG A 136 0.40 -15.65 8.35
C ARG A 136 -0.65 -14.56 8.60
N GLU A 137 -0.40 -13.69 9.58
CA GLU A 137 -1.31 -12.57 9.88
C GLU A 137 -1.34 -11.57 8.72
N ARG A 138 -0.21 -11.33 8.03
CA ARG A 138 -0.16 -10.50 6.83
C ARG A 138 -1.09 -11.03 5.74
N ILE A 139 -1.03 -12.32 5.42
CA ILE A 139 -1.93 -12.94 4.43
C ILE A 139 -3.40 -12.80 4.86
N ARG A 140 -3.70 -13.07 6.11
CA ARG A 140 -5.06 -12.96 6.64
C ARG A 140 -5.59 -11.53 6.58
N PHE A 141 -4.73 -10.56 6.87
CA PHE A 141 -5.11 -9.16 6.84
C PHE A 141 -5.34 -8.66 5.40
N ARG A 142 -4.48 -9.06 4.45
CA ARG A 142 -4.70 -8.78 3.02
C ARG A 142 -6.05 -9.33 2.53
N ASN A 143 -6.34 -10.58 2.86
CA ASN A 143 -7.62 -11.20 2.48
C ASN A 143 -8.80 -10.41 3.05
N LEU A 144 -8.70 -9.92 4.28
CA LEU A 144 -9.71 -9.05 4.88
C LEU A 144 -9.87 -7.75 4.07
N LEU A 145 -8.78 -7.09 3.65
CA LEU A 145 -8.89 -5.87 2.84
C LEU A 145 -9.55 -6.14 1.48
N VAL A 146 -9.21 -7.27 0.84
CA VAL A 146 -9.87 -7.71 -0.41
C VAL A 146 -11.34 -7.98 -0.19
N GLU A 147 -11.73 -8.63 0.89
CA GLU A 147 -13.14 -8.87 1.24
C GLU A 147 -13.89 -7.54 1.45
N LEU A 148 -13.31 -6.63 2.20
CA LEU A 148 -13.87 -5.31 2.44
C LEU A 148 -13.99 -4.47 1.15
N SER A 149 -13.13 -4.69 0.16
CA SER A 149 -13.15 -3.96 -1.12
C SER A 149 -14.33 -4.30 -2.02
N ARG A 150 -15.08 -5.37 -1.75
CA ARG A 150 -16.27 -5.76 -2.55
C ARG A 150 -17.37 -4.69 -2.55
N ASN A 151 -17.49 -3.94 -1.46
CA ASN A 151 -18.58 -2.98 -1.25
C ASN A 151 -18.08 -1.55 -0.97
N ARG A 152 -16.79 -1.30 -1.11
CA ARG A 152 -16.17 0.00 -0.85
C ARG A 152 -14.83 0.13 -1.55
N ILE A 153 -14.35 1.34 -1.68
CA ILE A 153 -12.98 1.60 -2.16
C ILE A 153 -12.03 1.40 -0.97
N VAL A 154 -11.03 0.56 -1.14
CA VAL A 154 -9.94 0.38 -0.16
C VAL A 154 -8.66 0.92 -0.77
N ILE A 155 -8.06 1.91 -0.12
CA ILE A 155 -6.77 2.48 -0.49
C ILE A 155 -5.81 2.18 0.67
N PHE A 156 -4.71 1.53 0.39
CA PHE A 156 -3.69 1.34 1.41
C PHE A 156 -2.29 1.70 0.90
N SER A 157 -1.46 2.24 1.78
CA SER A 157 -0.05 2.42 1.54
C SER A 157 0.72 1.19 1.98
N THR A 158 1.77 0.84 1.26
CA THR A 158 2.70 -0.21 1.67
C THR A 158 4.04 -0.03 0.98
N HIS A 159 5.10 -0.45 1.65
CA HIS A 159 6.43 -0.62 1.04
C HIS A 159 6.70 -2.10 0.69
N ILE A 160 5.75 -2.99 0.92
CA ILE A 160 5.86 -4.44 0.70
C ILE A 160 5.22 -4.78 -0.65
N ILE A 161 6.06 -5.11 -1.61
CA ILE A 161 5.65 -5.32 -3.02
C ILE A 161 4.72 -6.53 -3.17
N GLU A 162 4.91 -7.58 -2.36
CA GLU A 162 4.05 -8.76 -2.37
C GLU A 162 2.60 -8.45 -1.97
N ASP A 163 2.39 -7.42 -1.15
CA ASP A 163 1.04 -7.01 -0.77
C ASP A 163 0.30 -6.40 -1.96
N ILE A 164 1.02 -5.66 -2.81
CA ILE A 164 0.48 -5.06 -4.03
C ILE A 164 0.15 -6.15 -5.06
N ALA A 165 1.10 -7.02 -5.35
CA ALA A 165 0.97 -8.04 -6.40
C ALA A 165 -0.25 -8.95 -6.21
N SER A 166 -0.64 -9.21 -4.94
CA SER A 166 -1.69 -10.18 -4.60
C SER A 166 -3.04 -9.57 -4.24
N SER A 167 -3.14 -8.24 -4.06
CA SER A 167 -4.33 -7.63 -3.45
C SER A 167 -4.88 -6.40 -4.16
N CYS A 168 -4.12 -5.82 -5.10
CA CYS A 168 -4.48 -4.54 -5.71
C CYS A 168 -4.93 -4.69 -7.16
N ASN A 169 -6.00 -3.97 -7.53
CA ASN A 169 -6.42 -3.80 -8.92
C ASN A 169 -5.70 -2.62 -9.58
N GLN A 170 -5.32 -1.61 -8.79
CA GLN A 170 -4.62 -0.41 -9.23
C GLN A 170 -3.47 -0.12 -8.28
N VAL A 171 -2.36 0.36 -8.82
CA VAL A 171 -1.16 0.73 -8.08
C VAL A 171 -0.72 2.13 -8.47
N GLY A 172 -0.30 2.92 -7.48
CA GLY A 172 0.36 4.20 -7.68
C GLY A 172 1.72 4.20 -7.01
N VAL A 173 2.79 4.46 -7.76
CA VAL A 173 4.14 4.60 -7.22
C VAL A 173 4.44 6.07 -7.01
N ILE A 174 4.68 6.45 -5.75
CA ILE A 174 5.02 7.83 -5.38
C ILE A 174 6.48 7.86 -4.91
N ASN A 175 7.26 8.77 -5.47
CA ASN A 175 8.63 9.02 -5.04
C ASN A 175 8.89 10.53 -4.95
N LYS A 176 9.44 10.98 -3.82
CA LYS A 176 9.74 12.40 -3.52
C LYS A 176 8.55 13.32 -3.82
N GLY A 177 7.35 12.94 -3.41
CA GLY A 177 6.11 13.71 -3.59
C GLY A 177 5.59 13.75 -5.03
N SER A 178 6.17 12.96 -5.96
CA SER A 178 5.71 12.88 -7.35
C SER A 178 5.19 11.48 -7.65
N LEU A 179 4.06 11.40 -8.35
CA LEU A 179 3.52 10.15 -8.87
C LEU A 179 4.38 9.72 -10.08
N LYS A 180 5.01 8.56 -9.99
CA LYS A 180 5.91 8.00 -11.01
C LYS A 180 5.21 6.98 -11.90
N TYR A 181 4.26 6.27 -11.36
CA TYR A 181 3.44 5.31 -12.08
C TYR A 181 2.02 5.30 -11.53
N HIS A 182 1.07 5.02 -12.40
CA HIS A 182 -0.30 4.68 -12.07
C HIS A 182 -0.86 3.75 -13.14
N GLY A 183 -1.40 2.61 -12.72
CA GLY A 183 -1.96 1.59 -13.60
C GLY A 183 -2.18 0.28 -12.84
N THR A 184 -2.42 -0.79 -13.57
CA THR A 184 -2.55 -2.13 -12.98
C THR A 184 -1.16 -2.69 -12.59
N PRO A 185 -1.10 -3.63 -11.62
CA PRO A 185 0.15 -4.34 -11.32
C PRO A 185 0.73 -5.07 -12.55
N SER A 186 -0.11 -5.64 -13.40
CA SER A 186 0.32 -6.34 -14.61
C SER A 186 0.97 -5.40 -15.63
N GLU A 187 0.40 -4.23 -15.88
CA GLU A 187 1.00 -3.21 -16.74
C GLU A 187 2.32 -2.70 -16.16
N MET A 188 2.43 -2.60 -14.83
CA MET A 188 3.65 -2.20 -14.18
C MET A 188 4.78 -3.22 -14.40
N VAL A 189 4.47 -4.52 -14.37
CA VAL A 189 5.46 -5.59 -14.61
C VAL A 189 6.10 -5.48 -16.00
N GLU A 190 5.34 -5.09 -17.02
CA GLU A 190 5.83 -4.96 -18.40
C GLU A 190 6.93 -3.88 -18.55
N ILE A 191 7.05 -2.92 -17.60
CA ILE A 191 8.07 -1.86 -17.64
C ILE A 191 9.50 -2.42 -17.61
N ALA A 192 9.72 -3.56 -16.94
CA ALA A 192 11.04 -4.18 -16.82
C ALA A 192 11.25 -5.35 -17.78
N LYS A 193 10.36 -5.58 -18.76
CA LYS A 193 10.38 -6.75 -19.65
C LYS A 193 11.70 -6.92 -20.40
N ASP A 194 12.23 -5.85 -20.97
CA ASP A 194 13.40 -5.91 -21.84
C ASP A 194 14.73 -5.64 -21.10
N VAL A 195 14.67 -5.42 -19.78
CA VAL A 195 15.82 -5.05 -18.96
C VAL A 195 16.12 -6.04 -17.84
N THR A 196 15.31 -7.09 -17.68
CA THR A 196 15.47 -8.07 -16.61
C THR A 196 16.29 -9.25 -17.07
N TRP A 197 17.42 -9.48 -16.39
CA TRP A 197 18.38 -10.52 -16.71
C TRP A 197 18.63 -11.45 -15.53
N THR A 198 18.97 -12.71 -15.85
CA THR A 198 19.48 -13.67 -14.88
C THR A 198 20.72 -14.37 -15.45
N PHE A 199 21.68 -14.65 -14.58
CA PHE A 199 22.88 -15.39 -14.93
C PHE A 199 23.48 -16.07 -13.70
N GLU A 200 24.41 -16.99 -13.92
CA GLU A 200 25.15 -17.66 -12.85
C GLU A 200 26.65 -17.49 -13.10
N ILE A 201 27.39 -17.11 -12.04
CA ILE A 201 28.83 -16.88 -12.08
C ILE A 201 29.50 -17.49 -10.85
N PRO A 202 30.81 -17.84 -10.93
CA PRO A 202 31.61 -18.21 -9.76
C PRO A 202 31.58 -17.11 -8.68
N ALA A 203 31.50 -17.48 -7.41
CA ALA A 203 31.42 -16.53 -6.29
C ALA A 203 32.57 -15.52 -6.29
N ARG A 204 33.78 -15.94 -6.72
CA ARG A 204 34.95 -15.08 -6.86
C ARG A 204 34.80 -13.96 -7.91
N GLU A 205 33.88 -14.13 -8.86
CA GLU A 205 33.65 -13.16 -9.93
C GLU A 205 32.55 -12.17 -9.57
N PHE A 206 31.73 -12.48 -8.57
CA PHE A 206 30.62 -11.60 -8.14
C PHE A 206 31.10 -10.19 -7.73
N VAL A 207 32.29 -10.10 -7.09
CA VAL A 207 32.86 -8.80 -6.68
C VAL A 207 33.37 -7.96 -7.89
N LYS A 208 33.54 -8.60 -9.06
CA LYS A 208 33.96 -7.92 -10.28
C LYS A 208 32.83 -7.36 -11.13
N LEU A 209 31.57 -7.62 -10.72
CA LEU A 209 30.42 -7.07 -11.43
C LEU A 209 30.48 -5.54 -11.40
N PRO A 210 30.00 -4.88 -12.48
CA PRO A 210 29.94 -3.41 -12.54
C PRO A 210 29.15 -2.84 -11.35
N SER A 211 29.70 -1.81 -10.71
CA SER A 211 29.09 -1.17 -9.53
C SER A 211 27.79 -0.44 -9.82
N ASP A 212 27.55 -0.10 -11.09
CA ASP A 212 26.32 0.53 -11.60
C ASP A 212 25.24 -0.47 -12.01
N LEU A 213 25.57 -1.78 -12.02
CA LEU A 213 24.59 -2.83 -12.30
C LEU A 213 23.54 -2.86 -11.20
N LEU A 214 22.26 -2.70 -11.56
CA LEU A 214 21.17 -2.73 -10.60
C LEU A 214 20.86 -4.18 -10.22
N LEU A 215 21.48 -4.65 -9.14
CA LEU A 215 21.18 -5.97 -8.58
C LEU A 215 19.82 -5.97 -7.88
N VAL A 216 18.95 -6.91 -8.25
CA VAL A 216 17.66 -7.13 -7.59
C VAL A 216 17.86 -8.09 -6.43
N HIS A 217 18.34 -9.28 -6.72
CA HIS A 217 18.75 -10.24 -5.69
C HIS A 217 19.84 -11.20 -6.22
N HIS A 218 20.51 -11.89 -5.30
CA HIS A 218 21.42 -12.97 -5.63
C HIS A 218 21.29 -14.12 -4.63
N ILE A 219 21.51 -15.34 -5.11
CA ILE A 219 21.41 -16.56 -4.30
C ILE A 219 22.68 -17.38 -4.53
N ARG A 220 23.34 -17.75 -3.43
CA ARG A 220 24.49 -18.63 -3.50
C ARG A 220 24.03 -20.06 -3.76
N ASN A 221 24.62 -20.70 -4.77
CA ASN A 221 24.39 -22.09 -5.15
C ASN A 221 25.75 -22.82 -5.21
N GLY A 222 26.21 -23.35 -4.07
CA GLY A 222 27.53 -23.97 -3.96
C GLY A 222 28.66 -22.96 -4.18
N GLU A 223 29.50 -23.20 -5.18
CA GLU A 223 30.61 -22.30 -5.59
C GLU A 223 30.14 -21.16 -6.51
N ASN A 224 28.91 -21.22 -7.00
CA ASN A 224 28.35 -20.22 -7.89
C ASN A 224 27.36 -19.30 -7.17
N ILE A 225 27.11 -18.15 -7.79
CA ILE A 225 26.06 -17.20 -7.41
C ILE A 225 25.12 -17.02 -8.60
N LYS A 226 23.85 -17.30 -8.39
CA LYS A 226 22.79 -16.94 -9.33
C LYS A 226 22.38 -15.50 -9.05
N VAL A 227 22.44 -14.66 -10.07
CA VAL A 227 22.18 -13.23 -10.01
C VAL A 227 20.92 -12.89 -10.80
N ARG A 228 20.09 -12.01 -10.25
CA ARG A 228 19.01 -11.31 -10.95
C ARG A 228 19.31 -9.83 -10.94
N CYS A 229 19.29 -9.20 -12.10
CA CYS A 229 19.64 -7.78 -12.24
C CYS A 229 18.82 -7.11 -13.34
N LEU A 230 18.91 -5.78 -13.37
CA LEU A 230 18.30 -4.93 -14.37
C LEU A 230 19.37 -4.15 -15.13
N SER A 231 19.34 -4.24 -16.46
CA SER A 231 20.29 -3.56 -17.35
C SER A 231 19.67 -3.35 -18.73
N GLU A 232 19.96 -2.23 -19.38
CA GLU A 232 19.56 -1.97 -20.76
C GLU A 232 20.32 -2.84 -21.77
N THR A 233 21.50 -3.30 -21.39
CA THR A 233 22.36 -4.16 -22.21
C THR A 233 22.66 -5.46 -21.47
N GLN A 234 23.04 -6.50 -22.21
CA GLN A 234 23.43 -7.78 -21.63
C GLN A 234 24.61 -7.59 -20.65
N PRO A 235 24.44 -7.86 -19.34
CA PRO A 235 25.43 -7.52 -18.32
C PRO A 235 26.68 -8.42 -18.34
N VAL A 236 26.51 -9.68 -18.77
CA VAL A 236 27.59 -10.67 -18.95
C VAL A 236 27.23 -11.60 -20.11
N PRO A 237 28.21 -12.23 -20.78
CA PRO A 237 27.97 -13.05 -21.97
C PRO A 237 26.98 -14.21 -21.79
N ASN A 238 26.88 -14.76 -20.59
CA ASN A 238 25.98 -15.86 -20.26
C ASN A 238 24.65 -15.39 -19.62
N ALA A 239 24.39 -14.08 -19.56
CA ALA A 239 23.12 -13.57 -19.06
C ALA A 239 22.01 -13.87 -20.07
N VAL A 240 20.85 -14.28 -19.54
CA VAL A 240 19.64 -14.53 -20.31
C VAL A 240 18.50 -13.66 -19.80
N HIS A 241 17.66 -13.21 -20.71
CA HIS A 241 16.43 -12.53 -20.34
C HIS A 241 15.53 -13.44 -19.51
N THR A 242 14.87 -12.86 -18.53
CA THR A 242 13.89 -13.57 -17.71
C THR A 242 12.62 -12.74 -17.52
N SER A 243 11.49 -13.40 -17.28
CA SER A 243 10.23 -12.70 -17.01
C SER A 243 10.36 -11.78 -15.82
N PRO A 244 9.97 -10.50 -15.96
CA PRO A 244 10.05 -9.53 -14.87
C PRO A 244 9.03 -9.84 -13.76
N LEU A 245 9.35 -9.39 -12.56
CA LEU A 245 8.48 -9.33 -11.40
C LEU A 245 8.13 -7.88 -11.10
N LEU A 246 7.12 -7.66 -10.27
CA LEU A 246 6.71 -6.31 -9.87
C LEU A 246 7.85 -5.54 -9.18
N GLU A 247 8.69 -6.26 -8.43
CA GLU A 247 9.89 -5.71 -7.77
C GLU A 247 10.92 -5.16 -8.77
N ASP A 248 11.14 -5.88 -9.87
CA ASP A 248 12.05 -5.44 -10.92
C ASP A 248 11.61 -4.09 -11.50
N SER A 249 10.35 -3.98 -11.83
CA SER A 249 9.76 -2.77 -12.40
C SER A 249 9.77 -1.62 -11.41
N TYR A 250 9.50 -1.89 -10.13
CA TYR A 250 9.59 -0.88 -9.08
C TYR A 250 11.02 -0.31 -8.95
N LEU A 251 12.01 -1.18 -8.87
CA LEU A 251 13.42 -0.77 -8.79
C LEU A 251 13.87 -0.02 -10.05
N TRP A 252 13.43 -0.47 -11.22
CA TRP A 252 13.72 0.20 -12.49
C TRP A 252 13.13 1.60 -12.57
N LEU A 253 11.88 1.77 -12.16
CA LEU A 253 11.22 3.08 -12.07
C LEU A 253 11.99 4.04 -11.15
N LEU A 254 12.48 3.56 -10.01
CA LEU A 254 13.21 4.38 -9.06
C LEU A 254 14.62 4.75 -9.56
N ARG A 255 15.30 3.87 -10.33
CA ARG A 255 16.60 4.13 -10.93
C ARG A 255 16.53 5.28 -11.92
N ASN A 256 15.59 5.22 -12.87
CA ASN A 256 15.44 6.24 -13.91
C ASN A 256 15.14 7.63 -13.32
N VAL A 257 14.51 7.68 -12.15
CA VAL A 257 14.29 8.95 -11.41
C VAL A 257 15.62 9.54 -10.87
N LYS A 258 16.59 8.69 -10.47
CA LYS A 258 17.88 9.18 -10.00
C LYS A 258 18.73 9.75 -11.14
N LEU A 259 18.72 9.12 -12.31
CA LEU A 259 19.44 9.60 -13.50
C LEU A 259 18.92 10.94 -13.99
N ALA A 260 17.59 11.12 -14.10
CA ALA A 260 16.98 12.39 -14.51
C ALA A 260 17.30 13.56 -13.55
N ASN A 261 17.55 13.28 -12.27
CA ASN A 261 17.93 14.33 -11.31
C ASN A 261 19.44 14.67 -11.37
N HIS A 262 20.30 13.77 -11.85
CA HIS A 262 21.73 14.06 -12.04
C HIS A 262 21.99 14.91 -13.30
N GLU A 263 21.25 14.70 -14.38
CA GLU A 263 21.36 15.50 -15.59
C GLU A 263 20.93 16.96 -15.38
N ASN A 264 19.97 17.21 -14.49
CA ASN A 264 19.53 18.58 -14.16
C ASN A 264 20.48 19.34 -13.20
N ILE A 265 21.49 18.70 -12.62
CA ILE A 265 22.48 19.34 -11.74
C ILE A 265 23.74 19.77 -12.52
N ILE A 266 23.99 19.18 -13.69
CA ILE A 266 25.17 19.46 -14.52
C ILE A 266 24.90 20.62 -15.53
N THR A 267 23.66 21.07 -15.65
CA THR A 267 23.23 22.14 -16.59
C THR A 267 22.78 23.45 -15.90
N GLN A 268 23.24 23.73 -14.68
CA GLN A 268 23.08 25.04 -14.04
C GLN A 268 24.44 25.66 -13.68
#